data_1a69f4c6c7f8b4cfe131e7ab79373e4a
#
_entry.id   1a69f4c6c7f8b4cfe131e7ab79373e4a
#
_cell.length_a   1.000
_cell.length_b   1.000
_cell.length_c   1.000
_cell.angle_alpha   90.00
_cell.angle_beta   90.00
_cell.angle_gamma   90.00
#
_symmetry.space_group_name_H-M   'P 1'
#
loop_
_entity.id
_entity.type
_entity.pdbx_description
1 polymer ?
#
loop_
_entity_poly.entity_id
_entity_poly.type
_entity_poly.pdbx_seq_one_letter_code
_entity_poly.pdbx_strand_id
1 'polypeptide(L)'
;LVGHLSYQAQALDGRVRTDSTNFDVRQNGATVFVANTDGGSFTRVDPARVALKESIKFAGADKIQMGGSRIGYADAKTGKVWLADAAQAASFNPATASPVVTDMPGAVLSIGSDGVAHVVSLKAGKIKTLTPAGEQLDVSETKLPKLANNAKLQVSAVGKQAVVLDTKNNTLVLPSGEAVHLNGTDLQLQEAGPEAKDVLVGARGALLRVNLDDKKVTTVKAKTAQGSPSRPVLHRGCVYAAWSGQGSFLRDCPGTKNDLARKVSTLNQASQAVFRTNRDVIVLNDVKTGGLWLPDKDMVEVKGWEEVKSKLENEDEEDDSNQRDQNAPKEHKDENHPPKANNDEYGVRAGGTAYLPVINNDTDEDADVLTAAPLSQPSWGNVAPVRDGAALQVRVDAGATGSSTFRSEEHTS
;
A
#
# COMPACT_ATOMS: atom_id res chain seq x y z
N LEU A 1 5.73 -13.62 1.95
CA LEU A 1 6.53 -12.66 1.18
C LEU A 1 5.71 -11.46 0.77
N VAL A 2 6.30 -10.27 0.83
CA VAL A 2 5.79 -9.03 0.20
C VAL A 2 6.64 -8.77 -1.04
N GLY A 3 6.00 -8.71 -2.21
CA GLY A 3 6.68 -8.40 -3.46
C GLY A 3 6.74 -6.90 -3.71
N HIS A 4 7.85 -6.42 -4.24
CA HIS A 4 7.95 -5.09 -4.82
C HIS A 4 7.63 -5.18 -6.31
N LEU A 5 6.66 -4.38 -6.77
CA LEU A 5 6.21 -4.35 -8.14
C LEU A 5 6.84 -3.18 -8.90
N SER A 6 7.61 -3.48 -9.93
CA SER A 6 7.93 -2.52 -10.98
C SER A 6 6.75 -2.41 -11.94
N TYR A 7 5.95 -1.36 -11.77
CA TYR A 7 4.73 -1.18 -12.56
C TYR A 7 5.02 -0.98 -14.06
N GLN A 8 6.12 -0.32 -14.40
CA GLN A 8 6.51 -0.11 -15.81
C GLN A 8 6.98 -1.40 -16.46
N ALA A 9 7.75 -2.21 -15.74
CA ALA A 9 8.19 -3.53 -16.22
C ALA A 9 7.09 -4.59 -16.15
N GLN A 10 5.98 -4.32 -15.43
CA GLN A 10 4.89 -5.27 -15.17
C GLN A 10 5.40 -6.58 -14.54
N ALA A 11 6.42 -6.47 -13.70
CA ALA A 11 7.11 -7.59 -13.08
C ALA A 11 7.45 -7.31 -11.61
N LEU A 12 7.66 -8.37 -10.85
CA LEU A 12 8.23 -8.26 -9.51
C LEU A 12 9.76 -8.13 -9.62
N ASP A 13 10.31 -7.12 -8.96
CA ASP A 13 11.75 -6.81 -9.01
C ASP A 13 12.41 -6.82 -7.62
N GLY A 14 11.63 -7.04 -6.58
CA GLY A 14 12.14 -7.12 -5.21
C GLY A 14 11.17 -7.84 -4.28
N ARG A 15 11.65 -8.22 -3.11
CA ARG A 15 10.86 -8.91 -2.11
C ARG A 15 11.30 -8.58 -0.69
N VAL A 16 10.35 -8.71 0.24
CA VAL A 16 10.61 -8.66 1.68
C VAL A 16 10.05 -9.92 2.32
N ARG A 17 10.85 -10.59 3.14
CA ARG A 17 10.40 -11.72 3.96
C ARG A 17 9.68 -11.18 5.19
N THR A 18 8.53 -11.75 5.51
CA THR A 18 7.75 -11.42 6.71
C THR A 18 7.79 -12.59 7.68
N ASP A 19 7.75 -12.30 8.97
CA ASP A 19 7.76 -13.32 10.03
C ASP A 19 6.48 -14.16 10.10
N SER A 20 5.46 -13.82 9.31
CA SER A 20 4.17 -14.50 9.29
C SER A 20 3.65 -14.64 7.87
N THR A 21 2.85 -15.68 7.65
CA THR A 21 2.09 -15.88 6.41
C THR A 21 0.77 -15.11 6.40
N ASN A 22 0.33 -14.60 7.55
CA ASN A 22 -0.91 -13.86 7.70
C ASN A 22 -0.62 -12.38 7.93
N PHE A 23 -0.51 -11.64 6.85
CA PHE A 23 -0.19 -10.21 6.86
C PHE A 23 -0.97 -9.44 5.80
N ASP A 24 -0.98 -8.12 5.94
CA ASP A 24 -1.49 -7.20 4.93
C ASP A 24 -0.50 -6.05 4.72
N VAL A 25 -0.56 -5.40 3.55
CA VAL A 25 0.30 -4.26 3.21
C VAL A 25 -0.53 -2.99 3.21
N ARG A 26 -0.05 -1.97 3.91
CA ARG A 26 -0.60 -0.62 3.91
C ARG A 26 0.42 0.32 3.27
N GLN A 27 -0.02 1.14 2.32
CA GLN A 27 0.89 2.02 1.61
C GLN A 27 0.24 3.34 1.20
N ASN A 28 1.03 4.40 1.23
CA ASN A 28 0.71 5.70 0.66
C ASN A 28 2.00 6.42 0.25
N GLY A 29 2.20 6.64 -1.03
CA GLY A 29 3.44 7.19 -1.57
C GLY A 29 4.65 6.29 -1.27
N ALA A 30 5.66 6.85 -0.63
CA ALA A 30 6.85 6.13 -0.18
C ALA A 30 6.70 5.50 1.21
N THR A 31 5.59 5.74 1.89
CA THR A 31 5.32 5.17 3.22
C THR A 31 4.63 3.82 3.05
N VAL A 32 5.31 2.76 3.45
CA VAL A 32 4.84 1.37 3.30
C VAL A 32 4.99 0.65 4.64
N PHE A 33 3.96 -0.10 5.02
CA PHE A 33 3.96 -0.94 6.20
C PHE A 33 3.43 -2.33 5.91
N VAL A 34 3.95 -3.30 6.64
CA VAL A 34 3.40 -4.66 6.74
C VAL A 34 2.72 -4.80 8.09
N ALA A 35 1.42 -5.09 8.07
CA ALA A 35 0.61 -5.43 9.24
C ALA A 35 0.58 -6.94 9.40
N ASN A 36 1.23 -7.47 10.43
CA ASN A 36 1.29 -8.90 10.72
C ASN A 36 0.23 -9.27 11.76
N THR A 37 -0.77 -10.04 11.36
CA THR A 37 -1.91 -10.39 12.20
C THR A 37 -1.54 -11.38 13.30
N ASP A 38 -0.68 -12.35 13.01
CA ASP A 38 -0.34 -13.39 13.99
C ASP A 38 0.58 -12.86 15.10
N GLY A 39 1.49 -11.95 14.76
CA GLY A 39 2.44 -11.34 15.68
C GLY A 39 1.98 -10.04 16.31
N GLY A 40 0.84 -9.48 15.89
CA GLY A 40 0.37 -8.18 16.36
C GLY A 40 1.41 -7.08 16.12
N SER A 41 2.04 -7.05 14.93
CA SER A 41 3.05 -6.07 14.58
C SER A 41 2.67 -5.25 13.35
N PHE A 42 3.19 -4.03 13.30
CA PHE A 42 3.05 -3.09 12.19
C PHE A 42 4.44 -2.56 11.86
N THR A 43 5.03 -3.13 10.80
CA THR A 43 6.44 -2.96 10.47
C THR A 43 6.62 -2.06 9.27
N ARG A 44 7.45 -1.04 9.38
CA ARG A 44 7.79 -0.16 8.26
C ARG A 44 8.65 -0.91 7.25
N VAL A 45 8.39 -0.67 5.96
CA VAL A 45 9.23 -1.12 4.84
C VAL A 45 9.99 0.08 4.29
N ASP A 46 11.26 -0.10 4.00
CA ASP A 46 12.02 0.79 3.14
C ASP A 46 11.81 0.35 1.69
N PRO A 47 11.03 1.07 0.90
CA PRO A 47 10.76 0.64 -0.47
C PRO A 47 11.97 0.79 -1.40
N ALA A 48 12.94 1.59 -0.99
CA ALA A 48 14.16 1.81 -1.79
C ALA A 48 15.19 0.68 -1.62
N ARG A 49 15.25 0.10 -0.41
CA ARG A 49 16.12 -1.04 -0.10
C ARG A 49 15.38 -2.37 -0.09
N VAL A 50 14.06 -2.33 -0.27
CA VAL A 50 13.18 -3.49 -0.15
C VAL A 50 13.47 -4.27 1.15
N ALA A 51 13.50 -3.55 2.28
CA ALA A 51 13.88 -4.09 3.58
C ALA A 51 12.89 -3.70 4.68
N LEU A 52 12.74 -4.57 5.69
CA LEU A 52 11.98 -4.24 6.89
C LEU A 52 12.81 -3.31 7.80
N LYS A 53 12.13 -2.33 8.39
CA LYS A 53 12.69 -1.42 9.40
C LYS A 53 12.00 -1.61 10.75
N GLU A 54 11.85 -0.52 11.49
CA GLU A 54 11.28 -0.52 12.84
C GLU A 54 9.86 -1.08 12.85
N SER A 55 9.56 -1.86 13.88
CA SER A 55 8.28 -2.51 14.08
C SER A 55 7.59 -1.99 15.34
N ILE A 56 6.32 -1.60 15.19
CA ILE A 56 5.42 -1.33 16.28
C ILE A 56 4.82 -2.66 16.74
N LYS A 57 4.92 -2.98 18.02
CA LYS A 57 4.38 -4.23 18.58
C LYS A 57 3.46 -3.94 19.75
N PHE A 58 2.19 -4.23 19.59
CA PHE A 58 1.18 -4.27 20.65
C PHE A 58 -0.01 -5.11 20.22
N ALA A 59 -0.83 -5.55 21.16
CA ALA A 59 -2.03 -6.32 20.85
C ALA A 59 -3.02 -5.48 20.00
N GLY A 60 -3.14 -5.80 18.72
CA GLY A 60 -3.95 -5.08 17.74
C GLY A 60 -3.16 -4.14 16.81
N ALA A 61 -1.83 -4.20 16.81
CA ALA A 61 -1.02 -3.44 15.87
C ALA A 61 -1.35 -3.77 14.39
N ASP A 62 -1.77 -5.00 14.13
CA ASP A 62 -2.29 -5.46 12.84
C ASP A 62 -3.56 -4.70 12.37
N LYS A 63 -4.29 -4.06 13.29
CA LYS A 63 -5.52 -3.30 13.03
C LYS A 63 -5.28 -1.82 12.75
N ILE A 64 -4.02 -1.39 12.75
CA ILE A 64 -3.67 -0.02 12.37
C ILE A 64 -4.19 0.25 10.96
N GLN A 65 -4.95 1.33 10.81
CA GLN A 65 -5.39 1.86 9.53
C GLN A 65 -4.43 2.94 9.06
N MET A 66 -4.33 3.11 7.74
CA MET A 66 -3.52 4.15 7.12
C MET A 66 -4.30 4.84 6.02
N GLY A 67 -4.20 6.16 5.97
CA GLY A 67 -4.76 6.98 4.89
C GLY A 67 -4.11 8.36 4.88
N GLY A 68 -3.83 8.89 3.70
CA GLY A 68 -3.02 10.10 3.59
C GLY A 68 -1.67 9.91 4.27
N SER A 69 -1.24 10.91 5.02
CA SER A 69 -0.03 10.86 5.87
C SER A 69 -0.30 10.36 7.30
N ARG A 70 -1.47 9.77 7.57
CA ARG A 70 -1.91 9.40 8.92
C ARG A 70 -2.00 7.88 9.09
N ILE A 71 -1.66 7.45 10.31
CA ILE A 71 -2.00 6.13 10.84
C ILE A 71 -2.95 6.29 12.01
N GLY A 72 -3.84 5.32 12.21
CA GLY A 72 -4.77 5.33 13.33
C GLY A 72 -5.09 3.95 13.85
N TYR A 73 -5.39 3.87 15.13
CA TYR A 73 -5.80 2.67 15.82
C TYR A 73 -7.03 2.93 16.66
N ALA A 74 -8.02 2.05 16.59
CA ALA A 74 -9.20 2.08 17.41
C ALA A 74 -9.29 0.83 18.27
N ASP A 75 -9.27 1.01 19.59
CA ASP A 75 -9.57 -0.07 20.53
C ASP A 75 -11.10 -0.15 20.74
N ALA A 76 -11.70 -1.11 20.06
CA ALA A 76 -13.14 -1.32 20.13
C ALA A 76 -13.65 -1.69 21.52
N LYS A 77 -12.80 -2.21 22.42
CA LYS A 77 -13.21 -2.58 23.80
C LYS A 77 -13.34 -1.35 24.66
N THR A 78 -12.34 -0.48 24.66
CA THR A 78 -12.30 0.72 25.50
C THR A 78 -12.94 1.93 24.85
N GLY A 79 -13.17 1.91 23.53
CA GLY A 79 -13.68 3.06 22.78
C GLY A 79 -12.67 4.17 22.58
N LYS A 80 -11.40 3.90 22.83
CA LYS A 80 -10.31 4.84 22.62
C LYS A 80 -9.80 4.77 21.19
N VAL A 81 -9.45 5.92 20.63
CA VAL A 81 -8.88 6.03 19.28
C VAL A 81 -7.65 6.91 19.33
N TRP A 82 -6.62 6.48 18.63
CA TRP A 82 -5.37 7.22 18.44
C TRP A 82 -5.19 7.51 16.95
N LEU A 83 -4.63 8.67 16.67
CA LEU A 83 -4.26 9.11 15.33
C LEU A 83 -2.88 9.75 15.41
N ALA A 84 -1.97 9.38 14.53
CA ALA A 84 -0.61 9.89 14.47
C ALA A 84 -0.17 10.12 13.02
N ASP A 85 0.91 10.87 12.84
CA ASP A 85 1.57 10.97 11.55
C ASP A 85 2.27 9.65 11.20
N ALA A 86 2.10 9.18 9.98
CA ALA A 86 2.71 7.94 9.51
C ALA A 86 4.25 8.00 9.49
N ALA A 87 4.83 9.21 9.35
CA ALA A 87 6.27 9.41 9.44
C ALA A 87 6.81 9.14 10.87
N GLN A 88 5.97 9.32 11.88
CA GLN A 88 6.28 9.10 13.30
C GLN A 88 5.81 7.73 13.80
N ALA A 89 5.44 6.84 12.91
CA ALA A 89 4.87 5.53 13.27
C ALA A 89 5.78 4.72 14.21
N ALA A 90 7.10 4.79 14.06
CA ALA A 90 8.05 4.06 14.90
C ALA A 90 7.91 4.36 16.41
N SER A 91 7.48 5.58 16.76
CA SER A 91 7.23 6.01 18.15
C SER A 91 5.79 5.80 18.61
N PHE A 92 4.91 5.32 17.75
CA PHE A 92 3.49 5.15 18.08
C PHE A 92 3.28 3.98 19.06
N ASN A 93 2.78 4.31 20.25
CA ASN A 93 2.44 3.32 21.27
C ASN A 93 1.15 3.74 22.00
N PRO A 94 0.02 3.03 21.81
CA PRO A 94 -1.24 3.35 22.47
C PRO A 94 -1.20 3.25 23.99
N ALA A 95 -0.22 2.54 24.59
CA ALA A 95 -0.08 2.42 26.03
C ALA A 95 0.47 3.72 26.67
N THR A 96 1.23 4.50 25.92
CA THR A 96 1.88 5.74 26.41
C THR A 96 1.31 6.99 25.76
N ALA A 97 0.80 6.88 24.54
CA ALA A 97 0.18 8.01 23.82
C ALA A 97 -1.22 8.32 24.33
N SER A 98 -1.57 9.59 24.39
CA SER A 98 -2.92 10.01 24.70
C SER A 98 -3.88 9.72 23.54
N PRO A 99 -5.05 9.13 23.79
CA PRO A 99 -6.05 8.94 22.75
C PRO A 99 -6.68 10.28 22.34
N VAL A 100 -6.97 10.44 21.07
CA VAL A 100 -7.66 11.63 20.52
C VAL A 100 -9.18 11.55 20.71
N VAL A 101 -9.71 10.34 20.94
CA VAL A 101 -11.12 10.06 21.24
C VAL A 101 -11.20 8.96 22.29
N THR A 102 -12.17 9.04 23.23
CA THR A 102 -12.27 8.10 24.36
C THR A 102 -13.65 7.48 24.58
N ASP A 103 -14.67 7.88 23.79
CA ASP A 103 -16.08 7.59 24.03
C ASP A 103 -16.78 6.83 22.89
N MET A 104 -16.03 5.98 22.17
CA MET A 104 -16.53 5.27 20.99
C MET A 104 -16.46 3.73 21.15
N PRO A 105 -17.17 3.13 22.12
CA PRO A 105 -17.13 1.67 22.32
C PRO A 105 -17.62 0.93 21.07
N GLY A 106 -16.89 -0.12 20.67
CA GLY A 106 -17.13 -0.83 19.42
C GLY A 106 -16.74 -0.04 18.16
N ALA A 107 -15.80 0.91 18.29
CA ALA A 107 -15.36 1.76 17.20
C ALA A 107 -14.88 0.97 15.97
N VAL A 108 -15.32 1.43 14.81
CA VAL A 108 -14.76 1.08 13.49
C VAL A 108 -14.14 2.34 12.92
N LEU A 109 -12.88 2.24 12.49
CA LEU A 109 -12.08 3.36 11.98
C LEU A 109 -11.89 3.22 10.47
N SER A 110 -11.99 4.33 9.76
CA SER A 110 -11.54 4.49 8.38
C SER A 110 -10.79 5.81 8.26
N ILE A 111 -9.71 5.84 7.50
CA ILE A 111 -8.93 7.06 7.21
C ILE A 111 -8.96 7.29 5.71
N GLY A 112 -9.40 8.47 5.29
CA GLY A 112 -9.45 8.90 3.91
C GLY A 112 -8.05 9.15 3.32
N SER A 113 -7.98 9.24 1.99
CA SER A 113 -6.73 9.55 1.28
C SER A 113 -6.18 10.96 1.60
N ASP A 114 -7.00 11.83 2.17
CA ASP A 114 -6.67 13.18 2.65
C ASP A 114 -6.25 13.21 4.14
N GLY A 115 -6.24 12.05 4.81
CA GLY A 115 -5.89 11.93 6.22
C GLY A 115 -7.04 12.24 7.19
N VAL A 116 -8.25 12.52 6.70
CA VAL A 116 -9.45 12.67 7.54
C VAL A 116 -9.85 11.30 8.08
N ALA A 117 -10.00 11.20 9.40
CA ALA A 117 -10.38 9.94 10.03
C ALA A 117 -11.85 9.94 10.44
N HIS A 118 -12.55 8.85 10.16
CA HIS A 118 -13.94 8.64 10.55
C HIS A 118 -14.02 7.47 11.52
N VAL A 119 -14.56 7.77 12.70
CA VAL A 119 -14.77 6.81 13.78
C VAL A 119 -16.25 6.59 13.96
N VAL A 120 -16.72 5.38 13.77
CA VAL A 120 -18.14 5.04 13.88
C VAL A 120 -18.34 4.06 15.04
N SER A 121 -19.27 4.35 15.94
CA SER A 121 -19.67 3.45 17.01
C SER A 121 -21.18 3.22 16.99
N LEU A 122 -21.56 1.98 16.72
CA LEU A 122 -22.96 1.55 16.83
C LEU A 122 -23.46 1.68 18.27
N LYS A 123 -22.63 1.35 19.24
CA LYS A 123 -22.99 1.39 20.68
C LYS A 123 -23.18 2.82 21.19
N ALA A 124 -22.34 3.75 20.73
CA ALA A 124 -22.48 5.17 21.07
C ALA A 124 -23.54 5.88 20.20
N GLY A 125 -23.96 5.28 19.08
CA GLY A 125 -24.88 5.90 18.12
C GLY A 125 -24.32 7.15 17.45
N LYS A 126 -22.99 7.19 17.21
CA LYS A 126 -22.27 8.38 16.78
C LYS A 126 -21.27 8.08 15.67
N ILE A 127 -21.01 9.12 14.87
CA ILE A 127 -19.89 9.21 13.94
C ILE A 127 -19.05 10.41 14.36
N LYS A 128 -17.76 10.21 14.61
CA LYS A 128 -16.81 11.31 14.82
C LYS A 128 -15.90 11.41 13.60
N THR A 129 -15.74 12.63 13.10
CA THR A 129 -14.83 12.97 12.01
C THR A 129 -13.70 13.82 12.57
N LEU A 130 -12.47 13.36 12.39
CA LEU A 130 -11.25 14.00 12.86
C LEU A 130 -10.53 14.55 11.64
N THR A 131 -10.56 15.88 11.50
CA THR A 131 -9.95 16.57 10.36
C THR A 131 -8.62 17.20 10.78
N PRO A 132 -7.51 16.94 10.08
CA PRO A 132 -6.24 17.61 10.36
C PRO A 132 -6.35 19.11 10.18
N ALA A 133 -5.93 19.88 11.20
CA ALA A 133 -5.89 21.35 11.21
C ALA A 133 -4.52 21.81 11.75
N GLY A 134 -3.50 21.77 10.90
CA GLY A 134 -2.10 21.96 11.29
C GLY A 134 -1.65 20.82 12.23
N GLU A 135 -1.14 21.19 13.41
CA GLU A 135 -0.74 20.23 14.46
C GLU A 135 -1.91 19.69 15.28
N GLN A 136 -3.08 20.28 15.15
CA GLN A 136 -4.28 19.92 15.90
C GLN A 136 -5.23 19.08 15.06
N LEU A 137 -6.29 18.58 15.70
CA LEU A 137 -7.38 17.87 15.06
C LEU A 137 -8.69 18.58 15.39
N ASP A 138 -9.42 18.98 14.35
CA ASP A 138 -10.80 19.39 14.50
C ASP A 138 -11.67 18.15 14.59
N VAL A 139 -12.43 18.01 15.67
CA VAL A 139 -13.32 16.89 15.91
C VAL A 139 -14.76 17.33 15.77
N SER A 140 -15.46 16.84 14.76
CA SER A 140 -16.90 17.00 14.61
C SER A 140 -17.62 15.71 14.96
N GLU A 141 -18.85 15.82 15.44
CA GLU A 141 -19.70 14.70 15.82
C GLU A 141 -21.05 14.78 15.11
N THR A 142 -21.49 13.66 14.55
CA THR A 142 -22.82 13.50 13.98
C THR A 142 -23.48 12.25 14.54
N LYS A 143 -24.82 12.25 14.56
CA LYS A 143 -25.59 11.09 15.02
C LYS A 143 -25.57 9.98 13.97
N LEU A 144 -25.23 8.77 14.39
CA LEU A 144 -25.47 7.59 13.57
C LEU A 144 -26.98 7.27 13.59
N PRO A 145 -27.65 7.10 12.45
CA PRO A 145 -29.04 6.65 12.41
C PRO A 145 -29.20 5.32 13.14
N LYS A 146 -30.39 5.07 13.65
CA LYS A 146 -30.70 3.82 14.37
C LYS A 146 -30.57 2.65 13.40
N LEU A 147 -29.56 1.83 13.58
CA LEU A 147 -29.36 0.55 12.91
C LEU A 147 -29.77 -0.60 13.85
N ALA A 148 -29.89 -1.80 13.29
CA ALA A 148 -30.18 -2.99 14.07
C ALA A 148 -29.02 -3.27 15.08
N ASN A 149 -29.34 -3.79 16.26
CA ASN A 149 -28.35 -4.08 17.31
C ASN A 149 -27.29 -5.11 16.87
N ASN A 150 -27.60 -5.91 15.86
CA ASN A 150 -26.73 -6.92 15.29
C ASN A 150 -26.00 -6.46 14.01
N ALA A 151 -26.04 -5.16 13.71
CA ALA A 151 -25.38 -4.58 12.54
C ALA A 151 -23.89 -4.92 12.49
N LYS A 152 -23.41 -5.22 11.29
CA LYS A 152 -22.00 -5.45 11.01
C LYS A 152 -21.50 -4.33 10.12
N LEU A 153 -20.76 -3.39 10.71
CA LEU A 153 -20.38 -2.15 10.04
C LEU A 153 -19.10 -2.28 9.21
N GLN A 154 -19.16 -1.75 8.00
CA GLN A 154 -18.01 -1.29 7.23
C GLN A 154 -18.07 0.24 7.16
N VAL A 155 -16.93 0.89 7.33
CA VAL A 155 -16.80 2.35 7.27
C VAL A 155 -15.84 2.69 6.13
N SER A 156 -16.15 3.73 5.41
CA SER A 156 -15.32 4.28 4.34
C SER A 156 -15.48 5.79 4.27
N ALA A 157 -14.72 6.41 3.36
CA ALA A 157 -14.80 7.83 3.04
C ALA A 157 -15.04 8.05 1.54
N VAL A 158 -15.85 9.05 1.24
CA VAL A 158 -15.98 9.65 -0.10
C VAL A 158 -15.53 11.11 0.03
N GLY A 159 -14.30 11.41 -0.39
CA GLY A 159 -13.64 12.64 0.01
C GLY A 159 -13.56 12.72 1.54
N LYS A 160 -13.99 13.85 2.08
CA LYS A 160 -14.00 14.12 3.53
C LYS A 160 -15.26 13.60 4.26
N GLN A 161 -16.13 12.88 3.57
CA GLN A 161 -17.43 12.47 4.08
C GLN A 161 -17.44 10.98 4.47
N ALA A 162 -17.91 10.68 5.67
CA ALA A 162 -18.09 9.31 6.14
C ALA A 162 -19.28 8.62 5.45
N VAL A 163 -19.10 7.37 5.07
CA VAL A 163 -20.17 6.47 4.63
C VAL A 163 -20.08 5.17 5.42
N VAL A 164 -21.23 4.61 5.79
CA VAL A 164 -21.30 3.43 6.66
C VAL A 164 -22.23 2.40 6.05
N LEU A 165 -21.75 1.17 5.91
CA LEU A 165 -22.56 0.06 5.43
C LEU A 165 -22.77 -0.96 6.55
N ASP A 166 -24.04 -1.24 6.87
CA ASP A 166 -24.40 -2.45 7.62
C ASP A 166 -24.54 -3.60 6.63
N THR A 167 -23.51 -4.43 6.57
CA THR A 167 -23.45 -5.57 5.64
C THR A 167 -24.40 -6.70 6.01
N LYS A 168 -24.88 -6.73 7.26
CA LYS A 168 -25.82 -7.77 7.71
C LYS A 168 -27.26 -7.46 7.35
N ASN A 169 -27.62 -6.17 7.38
CA ASN A 169 -28.99 -5.74 7.11
C ASN A 169 -29.10 -4.91 5.82
N ASN A 170 -28.05 -4.90 5.00
CA ASN A 170 -28.01 -4.23 3.69
C ASN A 170 -28.41 -2.74 3.74
N THR A 171 -27.96 -2.04 4.77
CA THR A 171 -28.33 -0.64 4.97
C THR A 171 -27.10 0.25 4.83
N LEU A 172 -27.11 1.15 3.86
CA LEU A 172 -26.10 2.17 3.65
C LEU A 172 -26.54 3.47 4.32
N VAL A 173 -25.70 4.01 5.19
CA VAL A 173 -25.87 5.33 5.79
C VAL A 173 -25.02 6.32 5.01
N LEU A 174 -25.66 7.34 4.48
CA LEU A 174 -25.07 8.41 3.70
C LEU A 174 -24.53 9.54 4.62
N PRO A 175 -23.69 10.44 4.13
CA PRO A 175 -23.18 11.57 4.90
C PRO A 175 -24.27 12.50 5.44
N SER A 176 -25.40 12.58 4.75
CA SER A 176 -26.60 13.30 5.21
C SER A 176 -27.20 12.74 6.49
N GLY A 177 -26.79 11.53 6.93
CA GLY A 177 -27.40 10.79 8.02
C GLY A 177 -28.63 9.95 7.59
N GLU A 178 -28.97 9.95 6.31
CA GLU A 178 -30.08 9.14 5.79
C GLU A 178 -29.61 7.71 5.48
N ALA A 179 -30.53 6.78 5.64
CA ALA A 179 -30.29 5.35 5.39
C ALA A 179 -30.98 4.89 4.10
N VAL A 180 -30.23 4.15 3.27
CA VAL A 180 -30.71 3.54 2.04
C VAL A 180 -30.60 2.03 2.16
N HIS A 181 -31.72 1.31 1.93
CA HIS A 181 -31.68 -0.14 1.85
C HIS A 181 -31.20 -0.57 0.47
N LEU A 182 -30.22 -1.50 0.44
CA LEU A 182 -29.63 -2.00 -0.80
C LEU A 182 -30.11 -3.41 -1.11
N ASN A 183 -30.48 -3.63 -2.35
CA ASN A 183 -30.82 -4.97 -2.85
C ASN A 183 -29.55 -5.68 -3.32
N GLY A 184 -29.17 -6.75 -2.64
CA GLY A 184 -27.97 -7.53 -2.98
C GLY A 184 -27.54 -8.46 -1.85
N THR A 185 -26.57 -9.30 -2.13
CA THR A 185 -25.92 -10.19 -1.15
C THR A 185 -24.43 -9.97 -1.19
N ASP A 186 -23.74 -10.31 -0.10
CA ASP A 186 -22.28 -10.16 0.07
C ASP A 186 -21.80 -8.72 -0.19
N LEU A 187 -22.54 -7.75 0.34
CA LEU A 187 -22.25 -6.35 0.11
C LEU A 187 -20.87 -5.96 0.68
N GLN A 188 -20.11 -5.23 -0.14
CA GLN A 188 -18.79 -4.69 0.21
C GLN A 188 -18.76 -3.19 -0.09
N LEU A 189 -18.60 -2.38 0.93
CA LEU A 189 -18.43 -0.93 0.77
C LEU A 189 -17.11 -0.61 0.09
N GLN A 190 -17.07 0.40 -0.75
CA GLN A 190 -15.83 0.86 -1.40
C GLN A 190 -14.67 1.08 -0.43
N GLU A 191 -13.44 1.04 -0.93
CA GLU A 191 -12.29 1.59 -0.21
C GLU A 191 -12.42 3.11 -0.10
N ALA A 192 -11.79 3.71 0.92
CA ALA A 192 -11.76 5.15 1.04
C ALA A 192 -11.15 5.79 -0.22
N GLY A 193 -11.85 6.77 -0.77
CA GLY A 193 -11.53 7.33 -2.08
C GLY A 193 -11.70 8.85 -2.14
N PRO A 194 -11.42 9.44 -3.29
CA PRO A 194 -11.59 10.86 -3.52
C PRO A 194 -13.07 11.27 -3.46
N GLU A 195 -13.31 12.57 -3.50
CA GLU A 195 -14.65 13.12 -3.61
C GLU A 195 -15.35 12.62 -4.88
N ALA A 196 -16.61 12.22 -4.73
CA ALA A 196 -17.45 11.70 -5.80
C ALA A 196 -18.92 11.97 -5.50
N LYS A 197 -19.74 11.88 -6.56
CA LYS A 197 -21.21 12.01 -6.43
C LYS A 197 -21.88 10.72 -5.96
N ASP A 198 -21.21 9.59 -6.12
CA ASP A 198 -21.76 8.27 -5.83
C ASP A 198 -20.90 7.54 -4.79
N VAL A 199 -21.56 6.79 -3.92
CA VAL A 199 -20.95 5.72 -3.12
C VAL A 199 -21.01 4.43 -3.90
N LEU A 200 -19.93 3.65 -3.87
CA LEU A 200 -19.82 2.38 -4.56
C LEU A 200 -19.98 1.22 -3.58
N VAL A 201 -20.80 0.26 -3.92
CA VAL A 201 -20.97 -0.97 -3.14
C VAL A 201 -20.88 -2.17 -4.08
N GLY A 202 -19.91 -3.04 -3.86
CA GLY A 202 -19.84 -4.34 -4.51
C GLY A 202 -20.93 -5.25 -3.94
N ALA A 203 -21.66 -5.91 -4.81
CA ALA A 203 -22.63 -6.95 -4.46
C ALA A 203 -22.32 -8.22 -5.26
N ARG A 204 -22.82 -9.36 -4.85
CA ARG A 204 -22.68 -10.59 -5.62
C ARG A 204 -23.21 -10.38 -7.06
N GLY A 205 -22.31 -10.45 -8.04
CA GLY A 205 -22.62 -10.29 -9.46
C GLY A 205 -23.03 -8.88 -9.91
N ALA A 206 -22.82 -7.85 -9.09
CA ALA A 206 -23.14 -6.47 -9.46
C ALA A 206 -22.31 -5.43 -8.70
N LEU A 207 -22.17 -4.26 -9.31
CA LEU A 207 -21.74 -3.02 -8.67
C LEU A 207 -22.95 -2.12 -8.48
N LEU A 208 -23.20 -1.66 -7.27
CA LEU A 208 -24.21 -0.67 -6.95
C LEU A 208 -23.55 0.70 -6.84
N ARG A 209 -24.15 1.69 -7.48
CA ARG A 209 -23.80 3.12 -7.32
C ARG A 209 -24.96 3.80 -6.63
N VAL A 210 -24.71 4.43 -5.51
CA VAL A 210 -25.71 5.15 -4.74
C VAL A 210 -25.35 6.63 -4.78
N ASN A 211 -26.18 7.41 -5.44
CA ASN A 211 -25.95 8.85 -5.53
C ASN A 211 -26.17 9.50 -4.18
N LEU A 212 -25.24 10.40 -3.81
CA LEU A 212 -25.22 11.05 -2.48
C LEU A 212 -26.33 12.08 -2.30
N ASP A 213 -26.79 12.70 -3.42
CA ASP A 213 -27.78 13.79 -3.38
C ASP A 213 -29.21 13.25 -3.44
N ASP A 214 -29.53 12.46 -4.48
CA ASP A 214 -30.89 11.97 -4.75
C ASP A 214 -31.15 10.55 -4.24
N LYS A 215 -30.13 9.87 -3.70
CA LYS A 215 -30.18 8.50 -3.15
C LYS A 215 -30.53 7.42 -4.19
N LYS A 216 -30.50 7.78 -5.45
CA LYS A 216 -30.78 6.84 -6.54
C LYS A 216 -29.74 5.72 -6.56
N VAL A 217 -30.23 4.49 -6.58
CA VAL A 217 -29.39 3.29 -6.71
C VAL A 217 -29.37 2.85 -8.16
N THR A 218 -28.19 2.84 -8.75
CA THR A 218 -27.95 2.31 -10.10
C THR A 218 -27.17 1.02 -10.01
N THR A 219 -27.59 0.00 -10.76
CA THR A 219 -26.95 -1.33 -10.73
C THR A 219 -26.24 -1.61 -12.05
N VAL A 220 -24.93 -1.87 -11.97
CA VAL A 220 -24.13 -2.35 -13.11
C VAL A 220 -23.86 -3.83 -12.90
N LYS A 221 -24.38 -4.67 -13.82
CA LYS A 221 -24.22 -6.14 -13.72
C LYS A 221 -22.78 -6.55 -14.08
N ALA A 222 -22.22 -7.45 -13.28
CA ALA A 222 -20.98 -8.14 -13.63
C ALA A 222 -21.17 -9.09 -14.83
N LYS A 223 -20.09 -9.46 -15.50
CA LYS A 223 -20.13 -10.44 -16.61
C LYS A 223 -20.52 -11.84 -16.16
N THR A 224 -20.33 -12.16 -14.89
CA THR A 224 -20.73 -13.43 -14.29
C THR A 224 -21.70 -13.16 -13.13
N ALA A 225 -22.78 -13.93 -13.07
CA ALA A 225 -23.83 -13.71 -12.09
C ALA A 225 -23.45 -14.04 -10.64
N GLN A 226 -22.33 -14.74 -10.44
CA GLN A 226 -21.87 -15.17 -9.13
C GLN A 226 -20.38 -14.93 -8.95
N GLY A 227 -19.97 -14.59 -7.76
CA GLY A 227 -18.59 -14.30 -7.38
C GLY A 227 -18.57 -13.41 -6.16
N SER A 228 -17.54 -13.56 -5.34
CA SER A 228 -17.36 -12.72 -4.14
C SER A 228 -16.83 -11.36 -4.58
N PRO A 229 -17.54 -10.25 -4.29
CA PRO A 229 -17.09 -8.93 -4.67
C PRO A 229 -15.88 -8.52 -3.82
N SER A 230 -14.91 -7.89 -4.44
CA SER A 230 -13.93 -7.05 -3.75
C SER A 230 -14.58 -5.71 -3.37
N ARG A 231 -14.00 -4.99 -2.42
CA ARG A 231 -14.37 -3.60 -2.15
C ARG A 231 -14.06 -2.76 -3.39
N PRO A 232 -15.04 -2.07 -4.00
CA PRO A 232 -14.80 -1.25 -5.19
C PRO A 232 -13.86 -0.08 -4.88
N VAL A 233 -13.19 0.43 -5.92
CA VAL A 233 -12.30 1.58 -5.81
C VAL A 233 -12.64 2.61 -6.87
N LEU A 234 -12.67 3.88 -6.49
CA LEU A 234 -12.60 5.01 -7.41
C LEU A 234 -11.15 5.50 -7.48
N HIS A 235 -10.55 5.38 -8.65
CA HIS A 235 -9.16 5.78 -8.88
C HIS A 235 -9.01 6.49 -10.22
N ARG A 236 -8.47 7.71 -10.22
CA ARG A 236 -8.26 8.55 -11.42
C ARG A 236 -9.51 8.69 -12.30
N GLY A 237 -10.66 8.89 -11.67
CA GLY A 237 -11.94 9.08 -12.35
C GLY A 237 -12.59 7.80 -12.88
N CYS A 238 -11.95 6.65 -12.74
CA CYS A 238 -12.51 5.35 -13.11
C CYS A 238 -12.94 4.56 -11.87
N VAL A 239 -14.03 3.85 -11.97
CA VAL A 239 -14.47 2.86 -10.98
C VAL A 239 -13.94 1.49 -11.34
N TYR A 240 -13.39 0.80 -10.37
CA TYR A 240 -12.90 -0.57 -10.51
C TYR A 240 -13.66 -1.49 -9.56
N ALA A 241 -14.16 -2.61 -10.10
CA ALA A 241 -14.81 -3.66 -9.33
C ALA A 241 -14.39 -5.03 -9.85
N ALA A 242 -14.24 -5.99 -8.94
CA ALA A 242 -13.85 -7.36 -9.29
C ALA A 242 -14.63 -8.37 -8.46
N TRP A 243 -14.84 -9.55 -9.04
CA TRP A 243 -15.54 -10.67 -8.41
C TRP A 243 -14.67 -11.92 -8.51
N SER A 244 -14.09 -12.32 -7.41
CA SER A 244 -13.28 -13.54 -7.31
C SER A 244 -14.15 -14.79 -7.36
N GLY A 245 -13.53 -15.95 -7.67
CA GLY A 245 -14.21 -17.23 -7.79
C GLY A 245 -14.97 -17.45 -9.10
N GLN A 246 -15.35 -16.39 -9.81
CA GLN A 246 -15.97 -16.44 -11.14
C GLN A 246 -15.26 -15.57 -12.17
N GLY A 247 -14.22 -14.85 -11.75
CA GLY A 247 -13.31 -14.10 -12.61
C GLY A 247 -13.96 -12.96 -13.37
N SER A 248 -14.82 -12.17 -12.74
CA SER A 248 -15.41 -10.99 -13.40
C SER A 248 -14.67 -9.72 -12.98
N PHE A 249 -14.46 -8.85 -13.93
CA PHE A 249 -13.85 -7.54 -13.73
C PHE A 249 -14.62 -6.45 -14.47
N LEU A 250 -14.72 -5.29 -13.84
CA LEU A 250 -15.34 -4.08 -14.39
C LEU A 250 -14.41 -2.89 -14.15
N ARG A 251 -14.15 -2.13 -15.21
CA ARG A 251 -13.62 -0.78 -15.19
C ARG A 251 -14.63 0.12 -15.89
N ASP A 252 -15.08 1.17 -15.21
CA ASP A 252 -16.07 2.13 -15.71
C ASP A 252 -15.48 3.53 -15.55
N CYS A 253 -15.21 4.19 -16.66
CA CYS A 253 -14.52 5.49 -16.75
C CYS A 253 -15.44 6.49 -17.47
N PRO A 254 -16.35 7.16 -16.76
CA PRO A 254 -17.32 8.06 -17.37
C PRO A 254 -16.70 9.09 -18.31
N GLY A 255 -17.30 9.25 -19.50
CA GLY A 255 -16.85 10.21 -20.49
C GLY A 255 -15.61 9.79 -21.30
N THR A 256 -15.15 8.56 -21.15
CA THR A 256 -14.03 8.00 -21.92
C THR A 256 -14.43 6.74 -22.68
N LYS A 257 -13.52 6.23 -23.52
CA LYS A 257 -13.67 4.93 -24.20
C LYS A 257 -12.97 3.79 -23.45
N ASN A 258 -12.60 4.02 -22.19
CA ASN A 258 -11.79 3.08 -21.41
C ASN A 258 -12.63 2.10 -20.56
N ASP A 259 -13.92 2.05 -20.79
CA ASP A 259 -14.79 1.09 -20.11
C ASP A 259 -14.42 -0.33 -20.50
N LEU A 260 -14.36 -1.21 -19.52
CA LEU A 260 -14.05 -2.61 -19.72
C LEU A 260 -14.87 -3.47 -18.76
N ALA A 261 -15.61 -4.44 -19.33
CA ALA A 261 -16.25 -5.48 -18.56
C ALA A 261 -15.89 -6.83 -19.16
N ARG A 262 -15.12 -7.65 -18.45
CA ARG A 262 -14.61 -8.91 -18.99
C ARG A 262 -14.53 -10.02 -17.96
N LYS A 263 -14.46 -11.24 -18.45
CA LYS A 263 -14.08 -12.41 -17.67
C LYS A 263 -12.55 -12.56 -17.71
N VAL A 264 -11.94 -12.80 -16.56
CA VAL A 264 -10.52 -13.01 -16.37
C VAL A 264 -10.33 -14.41 -15.77
N SER A 265 -9.84 -15.35 -16.57
CA SER A 265 -9.79 -16.78 -16.19
C SER A 265 -8.92 -17.02 -14.95
N THR A 266 -7.80 -16.32 -14.83
CA THR A 266 -6.88 -16.47 -13.68
C THR A 266 -7.49 -15.93 -12.37
N LEU A 267 -8.39 -14.96 -12.45
CA LEU A 267 -9.12 -14.45 -11.30
C LEU A 267 -10.17 -15.46 -10.76
N ASN A 268 -10.51 -16.49 -11.51
CA ASN A 268 -11.38 -17.58 -11.02
C ASN A 268 -10.79 -18.31 -9.82
N GLN A 269 -9.47 -18.39 -9.73
CA GLN A 269 -8.76 -19.07 -8.65
C GLN A 269 -8.56 -18.16 -7.44
N ALA A 270 -8.75 -16.85 -7.59
CA ALA A 270 -8.66 -15.91 -6.49
C ALA A 270 -9.75 -16.18 -5.47
N SER A 271 -9.38 -16.19 -4.21
CA SER A 271 -10.29 -16.41 -3.09
C SER A 271 -10.61 -15.13 -2.32
N GLN A 272 -9.68 -14.19 -2.31
CA GLN A 272 -9.82 -12.91 -1.61
C GLN A 272 -9.06 -11.81 -2.37
N ALA A 273 -9.67 -11.31 -3.43
CA ALA A 273 -9.10 -10.23 -4.24
C ALA A 273 -9.34 -8.86 -3.59
N VAL A 274 -8.28 -8.06 -3.46
CA VAL A 274 -8.27 -6.74 -2.84
C VAL A 274 -7.62 -5.75 -3.79
N PHE A 275 -8.27 -4.63 -4.07
CA PHE A 275 -7.65 -3.52 -4.77
C PHE A 275 -6.67 -2.78 -3.84
N ARG A 276 -5.55 -2.40 -4.40
CA ARG A 276 -4.56 -1.55 -3.75
C ARG A 276 -4.19 -0.41 -4.66
N THR A 277 -4.21 0.78 -4.13
CA THR A 277 -3.83 2.00 -4.83
C THR A 277 -2.62 2.63 -4.17
N ASN A 278 -1.70 3.13 -4.98
CA ASN A 278 -0.61 3.96 -4.49
C ASN A 278 -0.23 4.97 -5.58
N ARG A 279 -0.37 6.26 -5.30
CA ARG A 279 -0.22 7.33 -6.28
C ARG A 279 -1.13 7.07 -7.50
N ASP A 280 -0.55 6.95 -8.68
CA ASP A 280 -1.26 6.72 -9.94
C ASP A 280 -1.43 5.23 -10.30
N VAL A 281 -0.94 4.34 -9.45
CA VAL A 281 -0.95 2.89 -9.69
C VAL A 281 -2.13 2.25 -8.97
N ILE A 282 -2.80 1.34 -9.66
CA ILE A 282 -3.81 0.44 -9.09
C ILE A 282 -3.44 -1.01 -9.42
N VAL A 283 -3.54 -1.87 -8.43
CA VAL A 283 -3.38 -3.32 -8.59
C VAL A 283 -4.55 -4.06 -7.95
N LEU A 284 -4.86 -5.24 -8.46
CA LEU A 284 -5.75 -6.20 -7.81
C LEU A 284 -4.87 -7.37 -7.32
N ASN A 285 -4.91 -7.65 -6.04
CA ASN A 285 -4.09 -8.68 -5.41
C ASN A 285 -4.97 -9.72 -4.72
N ASP A 286 -4.77 -10.99 -4.99
CA ASP A 286 -5.32 -12.05 -4.15
C ASP A 286 -4.41 -12.30 -2.96
N VAL A 287 -4.85 -11.88 -1.78
CA VAL A 287 -4.05 -11.98 -0.55
C VAL A 287 -3.84 -13.42 -0.06
N LYS A 288 -4.52 -14.40 -0.63
CA LYS A 288 -4.38 -15.81 -0.26
C LYS A 288 -3.38 -16.55 -1.17
N THR A 289 -3.44 -16.30 -2.47
CA THR A 289 -2.61 -17.01 -3.45
C THR A 289 -1.42 -16.20 -3.92
N GLY A 290 -1.42 -14.87 -3.67
CA GLY A 290 -0.43 -13.93 -4.18
C GLY A 290 -0.68 -13.51 -5.64
N GLY A 291 -1.77 -13.95 -6.28
CA GLY A 291 -2.12 -13.51 -7.64
C GLY A 291 -2.18 -11.98 -7.71
N LEU A 292 -1.64 -11.41 -8.78
CA LEU A 292 -1.53 -9.97 -8.97
C LEU A 292 -1.90 -9.59 -10.40
N TRP A 293 -2.78 -8.63 -10.54
CA TRP A 293 -3.24 -8.11 -11.83
C TRP A 293 -3.15 -6.59 -11.87
N LEU A 294 -3.02 -6.04 -13.09
CA LEU A 294 -2.99 -4.61 -13.37
C LEU A 294 -4.32 -4.16 -14.00
N PRO A 295 -5.26 -3.62 -13.20
CA PRO A 295 -6.61 -3.28 -13.66
C PRO A 295 -6.67 -2.22 -14.75
N ASP A 296 -5.76 -1.25 -14.72
CA ASP A 296 -5.63 -0.18 -15.72
C ASP A 296 -4.89 -0.62 -17.00
N LYS A 297 -4.22 -1.78 -16.96
CA LYS A 297 -3.61 -2.47 -18.09
C LYS A 297 -4.46 -3.67 -18.55
N ASP A 298 -5.78 -3.52 -18.54
CA ASP A 298 -6.73 -4.54 -18.97
C ASP A 298 -6.57 -5.89 -18.26
N MET A 299 -6.25 -5.86 -16.96
CA MET A 299 -6.06 -7.06 -16.14
C MET A 299 -4.90 -7.95 -16.59
N VAL A 300 -3.80 -7.34 -17.02
CA VAL A 300 -2.56 -8.08 -17.22
C VAL A 300 -2.15 -8.71 -15.89
N GLU A 301 -1.90 -10.02 -15.92
CA GLU A 301 -1.39 -10.75 -14.77
C GLU A 301 0.11 -10.57 -14.64
N VAL A 302 0.54 -10.14 -13.45
CA VAL A 302 1.95 -10.03 -13.11
C VAL A 302 2.48 -11.40 -12.71
N LYS A 303 3.49 -11.87 -13.41
CA LYS A 303 4.20 -13.12 -13.15
C LYS A 303 5.52 -12.85 -12.41
N GLY A 304 6.24 -13.90 -12.09
CA GLY A 304 7.58 -13.78 -11.48
C GLY A 304 7.66 -14.17 -10.01
N TRP A 305 6.55 -14.63 -9.38
CA TRP A 305 6.61 -15.13 -8.00
C TRP A 305 7.55 -16.34 -7.84
N GLU A 306 7.59 -17.24 -8.81
CA GLU A 306 8.48 -18.42 -8.77
C GLU A 306 9.97 -18.01 -8.87
N GLU A 307 10.30 -17.03 -9.70
CA GLU A 307 11.65 -16.48 -9.80
C GLU A 307 12.06 -15.76 -8.51
N VAL A 308 11.11 -15.05 -7.90
CA VAL A 308 11.30 -14.38 -6.61
C VAL A 308 11.48 -15.41 -5.48
N LYS A 309 10.77 -16.54 -5.50
CA LYS A 309 10.91 -17.63 -4.52
C LYS A 309 12.20 -18.40 -4.70
N SER A 310 12.56 -18.78 -5.93
CA SER A 310 13.78 -19.54 -6.20
C SER A 310 15.05 -18.80 -5.79
N LYS A 311 15.07 -17.47 -5.92
CA LYS A 311 16.18 -16.66 -5.39
C LYS A 311 16.28 -16.72 -3.87
N LEU A 312 15.15 -16.87 -3.14
CA LEU A 312 15.17 -17.06 -1.68
C LEU A 312 15.74 -18.41 -1.28
N GLU A 313 15.34 -19.47 -1.97
CA GLU A 313 15.83 -20.82 -1.69
C GLU A 313 17.34 -20.88 -1.87
N ASN A 314 17.86 -20.23 -2.90
CA ASN A 314 19.30 -20.12 -3.11
C ASN A 314 20.01 -19.26 -2.06
N GLU A 315 19.40 -18.14 -1.61
CA GLU A 315 19.94 -17.31 -0.52
C GLU A 315 19.91 -18.03 0.84
N ASP A 316 18.83 -18.80 1.12
CA ASP A 316 18.73 -19.62 2.34
C ASP A 316 19.78 -20.78 2.30
N GLU A 317 20.13 -21.34 1.14
CA GLU A 317 21.21 -22.32 1.00
C GLU A 317 22.60 -21.70 1.16
N GLU A 318 22.80 -20.48 0.67
CA GLU A 318 24.05 -19.71 0.88
C GLU A 318 24.17 -19.26 2.35
N ASP A 319 23.08 -18.80 2.97
CA ASP A 319 23.06 -18.41 4.40
C ASP A 319 23.25 -19.63 5.32
N ASP A 320 22.67 -20.80 5.01
CA ASP A 320 22.91 -22.02 5.81
C ASP A 320 24.35 -22.53 5.66
N SER A 321 24.98 -22.34 4.50
CA SER A 321 26.41 -22.63 4.33
C SER A 321 27.30 -21.65 5.09
N ASN A 322 26.89 -20.38 5.21
CA ASN A 322 27.61 -19.36 5.96
C ASN A 322 27.30 -19.36 7.47
N GLN A 323 26.11 -19.86 7.91
CA GLN A 323 25.79 -19.95 9.35
C GLN A 323 26.58 -21.04 10.09
N ARG A 324 27.15 -22.00 9.40
CA ARG A 324 28.06 -22.99 10.03
C ARG A 324 29.42 -22.39 10.40
N ASP A 325 29.81 -21.28 9.75
CA ASP A 325 31.07 -20.58 10.05
C ASP A 325 30.89 -19.35 10.96
N GLN A 326 29.65 -18.88 11.21
CA GLN A 326 29.41 -17.67 12.01
C GLN A 326 29.57 -17.85 13.53
N ASN A 327 29.81 -19.06 14.05
CA ASN A 327 30.17 -19.29 15.44
C ASN A 327 31.70 -19.34 15.71
N ALA A 328 32.51 -19.19 14.69
CA ALA A 328 33.92 -18.86 14.89
C ALA A 328 34.05 -17.35 15.10
N PRO A 329 34.76 -16.87 16.11
CA PRO A 329 35.13 -15.44 16.19
C PRO A 329 35.85 -15.11 14.88
N LYS A 330 35.25 -14.19 14.09
CA LYS A 330 35.98 -13.62 12.95
C LYS A 330 37.19 -12.93 13.53
N GLU A 331 38.36 -13.48 13.31
CA GLU A 331 39.60 -12.77 13.50
C GLU A 331 39.49 -11.53 12.60
N HIS A 332 39.43 -10.34 13.19
CA HIS A 332 39.73 -9.12 12.47
C HIS A 332 41.10 -9.30 11.86
N LYS A 333 41.17 -9.47 10.55
CA LYS A 333 42.44 -9.30 9.86
C LYS A 333 42.78 -7.83 9.98
N ASP A 334 43.90 -7.54 10.61
CA ASP A 334 44.43 -6.18 10.86
C ASP A 334 44.86 -5.46 9.55
N GLU A 335 44.65 -6.04 8.37
CA GLU A 335 44.97 -5.44 7.08
C GLU A 335 43.66 -5.24 6.28
N ASN A 336 43.31 -3.97 6.10
CA ASN A 336 42.22 -3.55 5.21
C ASN A 336 42.72 -3.57 3.75
N HIS A 337 41.99 -4.23 2.84
CA HIS A 337 42.29 -4.27 1.44
C HIS A 337 41.44 -3.22 0.68
N PRO A 338 42.01 -2.58 -0.35
CA PRO A 338 41.22 -1.62 -1.14
C PRO A 338 40.13 -2.33 -1.97
N PRO A 339 38.97 -1.69 -2.11
CA PRO A 339 37.86 -2.23 -2.90
C PRO A 339 38.25 -2.36 -4.37
N LYS A 340 37.61 -3.33 -5.05
CA LYS A 340 37.77 -3.56 -6.49
C LYS A 340 36.58 -2.99 -7.22
N ALA A 341 36.79 -1.83 -7.86
CA ALA A 341 35.83 -1.17 -8.70
C ALA A 341 35.73 -1.81 -10.08
N ASN A 342 34.51 -1.94 -10.61
CA ASN A 342 34.24 -2.36 -11.98
C ASN A 342 33.59 -1.23 -12.78
N ASN A 343 33.73 -1.27 -14.10
CA ASN A 343 33.10 -0.26 -14.95
C ASN A 343 31.60 -0.48 -15.09
N ASP A 344 30.87 0.63 -15.13
CA ASP A 344 29.43 0.68 -15.33
C ASP A 344 29.04 1.38 -16.62
N GLU A 345 27.91 0.98 -17.18
CA GLU A 345 27.29 1.64 -18.34
C GLU A 345 25.79 1.80 -18.10
N TYR A 346 25.29 3.03 -18.22
CA TYR A 346 23.89 3.38 -17.98
C TYR A 346 23.29 4.17 -19.14
N GLY A 347 22.10 3.79 -19.55
CA GLY A 347 21.27 4.59 -20.44
C GLY A 347 20.49 5.66 -19.67
N VAL A 348 20.70 6.93 -20.00
CA VAL A 348 20.05 8.07 -19.37
C VAL A 348 19.32 8.95 -20.38
N ARG A 349 18.27 9.65 -19.96
CA ARG A 349 17.47 10.51 -20.83
C ARG A 349 17.92 11.96 -20.71
N ALA A 350 18.08 12.66 -21.85
CA ALA A 350 18.33 14.09 -21.91
C ALA A 350 17.26 14.89 -21.16
N GLY A 351 17.67 15.88 -20.38
CA GLY A 351 16.80 16.70 -19.53
C GLY A 351 16.26 15.99 -18.29
N GLY A 352 16.66 14.73 -18.04
CA GLY A 352 16.21 13.92 -16.91
C GLY A 352 17.23 13.83 -15.78
N THR A 353 16.79 13.14 -14.73
CA THR A 353 17.66 12.75 -13.61
C THR A 353 17.61 11.21 -13.51
N ALA A 354 18.76 10.57 -13.39
CA ALA A 354 18.88 9.12 -13.25
C ALA A 354 19.68 8.74 -12.00
N TYR A 355 19.30 7.64 -11.40
CA TYR A 355 20.01 6.99 -10.30
C TYR A 355 20.98 5.96 -10.87
N LEU A 356 22.23 6.00 -10.42
CA LEU A 356 23.30 5.15 -10.89
C LEU A 356 23.84 4.33 -9.70
N PRO A 357 23.48 3.06 -9.58
CA PRO A 357 23.94 2.19 -8.50
C PRO A 357 25.36 1.64 -8.81
N VAL A 358 26.34 2.52 -8.89
CA VAL A 358 27.70 2.23 -9.37
C VAL A 358 28.49 1.23 -8.54
N ILE A 359 28.13 1.01 -7.27
CA ILE A 359 28.80 0.05 -6.41
C ILE A 359 28.23 -1.37 -6.46
N ASN A 360 27.18 -1.62 -7.28
CA ASN A 360 26.49 -2.92 -7.26
C ASN A 360 27.30 -4.11 -7.82
N ASN A 361 28.27 -3.82 -8.67
CA ASN A 361 29.15 -4.82 -9.28
C ASN A 361 30.57 -4.79 -8.71
N ASP A 362 30.79 -3.98 -7.68
CA ASP A 362 32.06 -3.82 -7.01
C ASP A 362 32.19 -4.78 -5.83
N THR A 363 33.41 -5.10 -5.47
CA THR A 363 33.70 -6.06 -4.40
C THR A 363 34.76 -5.54 -3.47
N ASP A 364 34.64 -5.92 -2.21
CA ASP A 364 35.64 -5.68 -1.17
C ASP A 364 36.02 -7.03 -0.53
N GLU A 365 37.33 -7.29 -0.36
CA GLU A 365 37.82 -8.57 0.15
C GLU A 365 37.51 -8.74 1.65
N ASP A 366 37.41 -7.62 2.37
CA ASP A 366 37.11 -7.60 3.79
C ASP A 366 35.60 -7.48 4.07
N ALA A 367 34.78 -7.41 2.99
CA ALA A 367 33.34 -7.22 3.04
C ALA A 367 32.91 -5.88 3.69
N ASP A 368 33.73 -4.85 3.57
CA ASP A 368 33.44 -3.51 4.04
C ASP A 368 32.31 -2.84 3.24
N VAL A 369 31.63 -1.90 3.88
CA VAL A 369 30.57 -1.13 3.21
C VAL A 369 31.19 -0.15 2.23
N LEU A 370 30.87 -0.29 0.94
CA LEU A 370 31.35 0.59 -0.11
C LEU A 370 30.51 1.87 -0.23
N THR A 371 31.18 2.99 -0.46
CA THR A 371 30.57 4.26 -0.82
C THR A 371 31.28 4.85 -2.02
N ALA A 372 30.53 5.51 -2.92
CA ALA A 372 31.06 6.11 -4.13
C ALA A 372 31.00 7.65 -4.11
N ALA A 373 32.04 8.29 -4.57
CA ALA A 373 32.09 9.73 -4.79
C ALA A 373 32.57 10.06 -6.21
N PRO A 374 32.02 11.07 -6.91
CA PRO A 374 32.45 11.42 -8.26
C PRO A 374 33.78 12.18 -8.23
N LEU A 375 34.76 11.68 -8.95
CA LEU A 375 36.06 12.34 -9.19
C LEU A 375 36.01 13.32 -10.35
N SER A 376 35.11 13.13 -11.31
CA SER A 376 34.91 14.01 -12.43
C SER A 376 33.44 14.14 -12.79
N GLN A 377 33.10 15.12 -13.62
CA GLN A 377 31.76 15.33 -14.09
C GLN A 377 31.63 14.94 -15.56
N PRO A 378 30.47 14.43 -16.01
CA PRO A 378 30.19 14.22 -17.42
C PRO A 378 30.10 15.55 -18.18
N SER A 379 30.38 15.53 -19.49
CA SER A 379 30.37 16.75 -20.33
C SER A 379 29.01 17.38 -20.52
N TRP A 380 27.92 16.67 -20.23
CA TRP A 380 26.53 17.09 -20.47
C TRP A 380 25.62 16.93 -19.25
N GLY A 381 26.19 17.07 -18.06
CA GLY A 381 25.38 16.98 -16.86
C GLY A 381 26.20 17.10 -15.58
N ASN A 382 25.55 16.83 -14.46
CA ASN A 382 26.18 16.87 -13.15
C ASN A 382 25.87 15.57 -12.41
N VAL A 383 26.91 15.00 -11.78
CA VAL A 383 26.83 13.79 -10.94
C VAL A 383 27.11 14.18 -9.50
N ALA A 384 26.30 13.68 -8.57
CA ALA A 384 26.45 13.87 -7.14
C ALA A 384 26.18 12.57 -6.38
N PRO A 385 26.82 12.34 -5.21
CA PRO A 385 26.51 11.21 -4.36
C PRO A 385 25.11 11.35 -3.75
N VAL A 386 24.40 10.24 -3.61
CA VAL A 386 23.11 10.14 -2.93
C VAL A 386 23.14 8.97 -1.97
N ARG A 387 22.29 9.02 -0.94
CA ARG A 387 22.21 7.98 0.10
C ARG A 387 23.56 7.69 0.77
N ASP A 388 24.22 8.76 1.22
CA ASP A 388 25.52 8.68 1.88
C ASP A 388 26.58 7.95 1.05
N GLY A 389 26.55 8.10 -0.27
CA GLY A 389 27.49 7.48 -1.19
C GLY A 389 27.11 6.06 -1.66
N ALA A 390 26.00 5.49 -1.21
CA ALA A 390 25.54 4.17 -1.68
C ALA A 390 25.14 4.15 -3.17
N ALA A 391 25.11 5.30 -3.83
CA ALA A 391 24.93 5.46 -5.26
C ALA A 391 25.23 6.88 -5.71
N LEU A 392 25.32 7.08 -7.00
CA LEU A 392 25.41 8.39 -7.63
C LEU A 392 24.08 8.76 -8.31
N GLN A 393 23.81 10.06 -8.43
CA GLN A 393 22.68 10.57 -9.21
C GLN A 393 23.24 11.50 -10.29
N VAL A 394 22.85 11.26 -11.53
CA VAL A 394 23.19 12.16 -12.64
C VAL A 394 21.98 13.02 -13.00
N ARG A 395 22.19 14.33 -13.16
CA ARG A 395 21.27 15.23 -13.80
C ARG A 395 21.80 15.54 -15.19
N VAL A 396 21.04 15.20 -16.22
CA VAL A 396 21.43 15.30 -17.63
C VAL A 396 20.87 16.58 -18.23
N ASP A 397 21.68 17.32 -18.96
CA ASP A 397 21.25 18.55 -19.63
C ASP A 397 20.22 18.26 -20.73
N ALA A 398 19.31 19.21 -20.97
CA ALA A 398 18.20 19.03 -21.92
C ALA A 398 18.69 18.84 -23.38
N GLY A 399 19.84 19.36 -23.72
CA GLY A 399 20.46 19.23 -25.04
C GLY A 399 21.47 18.10 -25.17
N ALA A 400 21.59 17.23 -24.18
CA ALA A 400 22.56 16.14 -24.19
C ALA A 400 22.31 15.15 -25.32
N THR A 401 23.37 14.80 -26.04
CA THR A 401 23.37 13.79 -27.12
C THR A 401 24.64 12.95 -27.05
N GLY A 402 24.58 11.71 -27.56
CA GLY A 402 25.71 10.77 -27.55
C GLY A 402 26.01 10.23 -26.17
N SER A 403 27.26 9.89 -25.91
CA SER A 403 27.74 9.33 -24.65
C SER A 403 28.72 10.28 -23.95
N SER A 404 28.79 10.19 -22.65
CA SER A 404 29.78 10.88 -21.81
C SER A 404 30.23 9.96 -20.70
N THR A 405 31.48 10.14 -20.26
CA THR A 405 32.05 9.37 -19.16
C THR A 405 32.41 10.30 -18.01
N PHE A 406 32.33 9.77 -16.81
CA PHE A 406 32.90 10.37 -15.60
C PHE A 406 33.64 9.29 -14.82
N ARG A 407 34.43 9.68 -13.85
CA ARG A 407 35.11 8.75 -12.91
C ARG A 407 34.55 8.93 -11.52
N SER A 408 34.39 7.84 -10.83
CA SER A 408 34.12 7.76 -9.40
C SER A 408 35.29 7.11 -8.67
N GLU A 409 35.39 7.35 -7.41
CA GLU A 409 36.21 6.63 -6.46
C GLU A 409 35.32 5.93 -5.45
N GLU A 410 35.78 4.80 -4.95
CA GLU A 410 35.10 4.05 -3.91
C GLU A 410 35.90 4.09 -2.63
N HIS A 411 35.18 4.19 -1.51
CA HIS A 411 35.74 4.21 -0.17
C HIS A 411 35.10 3.10 0.66
N THR A 412 35.90 2.44 1.46
CA THR A 412 35.45 1.58 2.57
C THR A 412 35.19 2.42 3.80
N SER A 413 34.17 2.11 4.57
CA SER A 413 33.79 2.83 5.80
C SER A 413 34.26 2.10 7.05
#